data_ccb2a91b0407c25d3ada314da082b09b
#
_entry.id   ccb2a91b0407c25d3ada314da082b09b
#
_cell.length_a   1.000
_cell.length_b   1.000
_cell.length_c   1.000
_cell.angle_alpha   90.00
_cell.angle_beta   90.00
_cell.angle_gamma   90.00
#
_symmetry.space_group_name_H-M   'P 1'
#
loop_
_entity.id
_entity.type
_entity.pdbx_description
1 polymer ?
#
loop_
_entity_poly.entity_id
_entity_poly.type
_entity_poly.pdbx_seq_one_letter_code
_entity_poly.pdbx_strand_id
1 'polypeptide(L)'
;METRIERTLAACLAALGLSLFGSSSMAGGEISPARVSTDEIPWPDNSSRTEGTAMRQGLQILVISGDAKASGLYTMMFKLPSNTKVPPHSHPDVRSCFVLSGTWYFAYGDTRDDALLKALPAGSHYTEPAGMNHFAETRDEAVIAECTAMGPSGPTFANPADDPRRRQ
;
A
#
# COMPACT_ATOMS: atom_id res chain seq x y z
N MET A 1 45.58 48.16 -61.17
CA MET A 1 44.28 48.62 -60.64
C MET A 1 43.60 47.44 -60.03
N GLU A 2 43.77 47.26 -58.72
CA GLU A 2 43.32 46.08 -57.95
C GLU A 2 41.86 46.25 -57.55
N THR A 3 41.07 45.21 -57.75
CA THR A 3 39.74 45.08 -57.18
C THR A 3 39.74 43.95 -56.16
N ARG A 4 39.58 44.30 -54.94
CA ARG A 4 39.51 43.45 -53.74
C ARG A 4 38.16 42.71 -53.71
N ILE A 5 38.22 41.40 -53.71
CA ILE A 5 37.04 40.55 -53.50
C ILE A 5 36.96 40.21 -52.01
N GLU A 6 35.97 40.79 -51.33
CA GLU A 6 35.63 40.43 -49.94
C GLU A 6 34.85 39.10 -49.92
N ARG A 7 35.41 38.11 -49.23
CA ARG A 7 34.74 36.85 -48.93
C ARG A 7 34.01 36.96 -47.64
N THR A 8 32.68 37.03 -47.73
CA THR A 8 31.78 36.93 -46.56
C THR A 8 31.69 35.46 -46.14
N LEU A 9 32.25 35.13 -44.98
CA LEU A 9 32.03 33.85 -44.32
C LEU A 9 30.67 33.91 -43.60
N ALA A 10 29.69 33.14 -44.07
CA ALA A 10 28.46 32.86 -43.35
C ALA A 10 28.73 31.77 -42.31
N ALA A 11 28.72 32.17 -41.05
CA ALA A 11 28.80 31.22 -39.94
C ALA A 11 27.41 30.60 -39.68
N CYS A 12 27.21 29.33 -40.03
CA CYS A 12 26.05 28.55 -39.61
C CYS A 12 26.19 28.20 -38.13
N LEU A 13 25.48 28.88 -37.25
CA LEU A 13 25.29 28.43 -35.88
C LEU A 13 24.27 27.28 -35.90
N ALA A 14 24.77 26.07 -35.77
CA ALA A 14 23.93 24.91 -35.42
C ALA A 14 23.57 24.99 -33.93
N ALA A 15 22.33 25.38 -33.63
CA ALA A 15 21.78 25.31 -32.29
C ALA A 15 21.56 23.85 -31.94
N LEU A 16 22.45 23.21 -31.17
CA LEU A 16 22.20 21.94 -30.51
C LEU A 16 21.13 22.17 -29.43
N GLY A 17 19.91 21.82 -29.74
CA GLY A 17 18.84 21.70 -28.75
C GLY A 17 19.15 20.58 -27.77
N LEU A 18 19.74 20.91 -26.63
CA LEU A 18 19.93 20.01 -25.50
C LEU A 18 18.56 19.77 -24.85
N SER A 19 17.86 18.72 -25.27
CA SER A 19 16.66 18.25 -24.59
C SER A 19 17.05 17.77 -23.21
N LEU A 20 16.85 18.63 -22.20
CA LEU A 20 16.87 18.23 -20.81
C LEU A 20 15.69 17.28 -20.58
N PHE A 21 15.90 15.97 -20.77
CA PHE A 21 15.04 14.96 -20.16
C PHE A 21 15.17 15.14 -18.66
N GLY A 22 14.25 15.88 -18.10
CA GLY A 22 14.07 15.93 -16.66
C GLY A 22 13.75 14.51 -16.20
N SER A 23 14.74 13.84 -15.61
CA SER A 23 14.50 12.62 -14.84
C SER A 23 13.59 13.01 -13.70
N SER A 24 12.29 12.76 -13.87
CA SER A 24 11.35 12.77 -12.76
C SER A 24 11.83 11.71 -11.79
N SER A 25 12.60 12.12 -10.79
CA SER A 25 12.90 11.29 -9.63
C SER A 25 11.56 10.92 -9.03
N MET A 26 11.14 9.66 -9.22
CA MET A 26 10.06 9.08 -8.44
C MET A 26 10.53 9.14 -7.00
N ALA A 27 10.00 10.09 -6.25
CA ALA A 27 10.23 10.17 -4.82
C ALA A 27 9.50 8.98 -4.16
N GLY A 28 10.06 7.80 -4.34
CA GLY A 28 9.75 6.66 -3.49
C GLY A 28 10.23 6.99 -2.09
N GLY A 29 9.38 6.83 -1.09
CA GLY A 29 9.76 7.05 0.29
C GLY A 29 11.07 6.30 0.57
N GLU A 30 12.06 7.01 1.09
CA GLU A 30 13.37 6.42 1.41
C GLU A 30 13.19 5.38 2.52
N ILE A 31 13.61 4.14 2.25
CA ILE A 31 13.62 3.09 3.26
C ILE A 31 14.89 3.24 4.09
N SER A 32 14.75 3.68 5.33
CA SER A 32 15.85 3.80 6.27
C SER A 32 16.25 2.43 6.85
N PRO A 33 17.53 2.22 7.16
CA PRO A 33 17.96 1.00 7.85
C PRO A 33 17.23 0.82 9.18
N ALA A 34 16.58 -0.34 9.37
CA ALA A 34 15.86 -0.67 10.58
C ALA A 34 16.07 -2.15 10.95
N ARG A 35 16.08 -2.44 12.26
CA ARG A 35 16.09 -3.79 12.82
C ARG A 35 15.21 -3.76 14.06
N VAL A 36 14.03 -4.39 13.95
CA VAL A 36 13.01 -4.36 15.01
C VAL A 36 12.61 -5.80 15.31
N SER A 37 12.77 -6.23 16.55
CA SER A 37 12.27 -7.53 17.01
C SER A 37 10.75 -7.46 17.29
N THR A 38 10.11 -8.60 17.45
CA THR A 38 8.65 -8.66 17.60
C THR A 38 8.12 -7.96 18.85
N ASP A 39 8.91 -7.90 19.91
CA ASP A 39 8.61 -7.21 21.16
C ASP A 39 8.88 -5.70 21.11
N GLU A 40 9.69 -5.25 20.13
CA GLU A 40 9.98 -3.83 19.88
C GLU A 40 8.99 -3.18 18.90
N ILE A 41 8.08 -3.94 18.28
CA ILE A 41 7.10 -3.39 17.34
C ILE A 41 6.22 -2.37 18.07
N PRO A 42 6.27 -1.07 17.67
CA PRO A 42 5.54 -0.01 18.36
C PRO A 42 4.07 -0.01 17.92
N TRP A 43 3.31 -1.02 18.29
CA TRP A 43 1.89 -1.06 17.97
C TRP A 43 1.19 0.19 18.48
N PRO A 44 0.38 0.86 17.63
CA PRO A 44 -0.39 2.01 18.06
C PRO A 44 -1.36 1.62 19.17
N ASP A 45 -1.62 2.53 20.10
CA ASP A 45 -2.62 2.31 21.14
C ASP A 45 -4.00 2.05 20.49
N ASN A 46 -4.76 1.08 21.03
CA ASN A 46 -6.10 0.71 20.55
C ASN A 46 -7.11 1.86 20.58
N SER A 47 -6.80 2.95 21.27
CA SER A 47 -7.64 4.15 21.36
C SER A 47 -7.56 5.05 20.12
N SER A 48 -6.48 4.95 19.32
CA SER A 48 -6.32 5.79 18.13
C SER A 48 -6.98 5.12 16.94
N ARG A 49 -8.10 5.67 16.48
CA ARG A 49 -8.69 5.36 15.17
C ARG A 49 -7.67 5.77 14.11
N THR A 50 -7.05 4.81 13.46
CA THR A 50 -6.21 5.11 12.30
C THR A 50 -7.13 5.50 11.15
N GLU A 51 -7.08 6.76 10.73
CA GLU A 51 -7.85 7.24 9.57
C GLU A 51 -7.61 6.34 8.37
N GLY A 52 -8.69 5.93 7.71
CA GLY A 52 -8.63 5.10 6.52
C GLY A 52 -8.68 3.59 6.74
N THR A 53 -8.87 3.12 7.97
CA THR A 53 -9.04 1.69 8.24
C THR A 53 -10.50 1.27 8.24
N ALA A 54 -10.76 0.14 7.58
CA ALA A 54 -12.08 -0.46 7.42
C ALA A 54 -12.70 -1.01 8.69
N MET A 55 -12.08 -0.86 9.87
CA MET A 55 -12.33 -1.84 10.90
C MET A 55 -12.70 -1.29 12.26
N ARG A 56 -13.46 -2.14 12.95
CA ARG A 56 -14.03 -1.95 14.28
C ARG A 56 -12.94 -1.93 15.36
N GLN A 57 -13.36 -1.66 16.61
CA GLN A 57 -12.51 -1.61 17.81
C GLN A 57 -11.48 -2.75 17.86
N GLY A 58 -10.23 -2.40 18.09
CA GLY A 58 -9.13 -3.33 18.35
C GLY A 58 -8.21 -3.63 17.16
N LEU A 59 -8.51 -3.18 15.93
CA LEU A 59 -7.54 -3.24 14.86
C LEU A 59 -6.41 -2.26 15.11
N GLN A 60 -5.20 -2.76 15.01
CA GLN A 60 -3.98 -1.95 15.02
C GLN A 60 -3.33 -2.06 13.64
N ILE A 61 -3.02 -0.93 13.02
CA ILE A 61 -2.26 -0.86 11.77
C ILE A 61 -1.01 -0.03 12.02
N LEU A 62 0.11 -0.53 11.54
CA LEU A 62 1.41 0.11 11.63
C LEU A 62 2.09 0.05 10.26
N VAL A 63 2.43 1.19 9.69
CA VAL A 63 3.36 1.25 8.55
C VAL A 63 4.77 1.19 9.13
N ILE A 64 5.46 0.06 8.90
CA ILE A 64 6.81 -0.18 9.44
C ILE A 64 7.90 0.34 8.52
N SER A 65 7.59 0.57 7.24
CA SER A 65 8.53 1.08 6.25
C SER A 65 7.79 1.83 5.14
N GLY A 66 8.34 2.94 4.68
CA GLY A 66 7.73 3.77 3.65
C GLY A 66 6.55 4.60 4.12
N ASP A 67 5.68 5.02 3.19
CA ASP A 67 4.44 5.76 3.47
C ASP A 67 3.31 5.24 2.57
N ALA A 68 2.29 4.64 3.17
CA ALA A 68 1.13 4.11 2.45
C ALA A 68 0.27 5.20 1.78
N LYS A 69 0.44 6.47 2.11
CA LYS A 69 -0.29 7.61 1.50
C LYS A 69 0.45 8.22 0.32
N ALA A 70 1.74 7.95 0.18
CA ALA A 70 2.59 8.47 -0.89
C ALA A 70 2.86 7.43 -1.98
N SER A 71 3.32 7.86 -3.15
CA SER A 71 3.86 6.96 -4.16
C SER A 71 5.16 6.34 -3.67
N GLY A 72 5.31 5.03 -3.82
CA GLY A 72 6.52 4.31 -3.45
C GLY A 72 6.22 3.02 -2.69
N LEU A 73 7.28 2.28 -2.43
CA LEU A 73 7.20 1.04 -1.67
C LEU A 73 6.86 1.34 -0.21
N TYR A 74 5.92 0.58 0.33
CA TYR A 74 5.64 0.58 1.76
C TYR A 74 5.41 -0.84 2.27
N THR A 75 5.66 -1.05 3.55
CA THR A 75 5.31 -2.27 4.26
C THR A 75 4.49 -1.90 5.49
N MET A 76 3.37 -2.56 5.66
CA MET A 76 2.49 -2.38 6.79
C MET A 76 2.22 -3.70 7.49
N MET A 77 2.03 -3.62 8.79
CA MET A 77 1.51 -4.73 9.60
C MET A 77 0.14 -4.38 10.14
N PHE A 78 -0.70 -5.38 10.30
CA PHE A 78 -1.95 -5.24 11.00
C PHE A 78 -2.16 -6.37 11.99
N LYS A 79 -2.76 -6.01 13.11
CA LYS A 79 -3.12 -6.93 14.18
C LYS A 79 -4.61 -6.83 14.43
N LEU A 80 -5.30 -7.95 14.29
CA LEU A 80 -6.72 -8.07 14.53
C LEU A 80 -6.99 -8.91 15.78
N PRO A 81 -7.88 -8.47 16.65
CA PRO A 81 -8.37 -9.29 17.74
C PRO A 81 -9.07 -10.57 17.23
N SER A 82 -9.23 -11.55 18.10
CA SER A 82 -10.13 -12.69 17.85
C SER A 82 -11.56 -12.23 17.53
N ASN A 83 -12.33 -13.08 16.83
CA ASN A 83 -13.73 -12.87 16.50
C ASN A 83 -14.01 -11.55 15.75
N THR A 84 -13.08 -11.14 14.86
CA THR A 84 -13.18 -9.92 14.06
C THR A 84 -13.56 -10.26 12.62
N LYS A 85 -14.61 -9.63 12.10
CA LYS A 85 -15.02 -9.73 10.69
C LYS A 85 -14.60 -8.49 9.92
N VAL A 86 -13.96 -8.72 8.77
CA VAL A 86 -13.56 -7.69 7.80
C VAL A 86 -14.55 -7.74 6.64
N PRO A 87 -15.33 -6.69 6.42
CA PRO A 87 -16.30 -6.65 5.32
C PRO A 87 -15.60 -6.59 3.95
N PRO A 88 -16.32 -6.92 2.85
CA PRO A 88 -15.80 -6.81 1.51
C PRO A 88 -15.33 -5.40 1.16
N HIS A 89 -14.07 -5.29 0.74
CA HIS A 89 -13.42 -4.04 0.36
C HIS A 89 -12.26 -4.33 -0.60
N SER A 90 -11.79 -3.32 -1.28
CA SER A 90 -10.64 -3.36 -2.17
C SER A 90 -9.66 -2.24 -1.86
N HIS A 91 -8.49 -2.31 -2.49
CA HIS A 91 -7.46 -1.28 -2.43
C HIS A 91 -7.06 -0.87 -3.85
N PRO A 92 -6.59 0.38 -4.07
CA PRO A 92 -6.12 0.82 -5.38
C PRO A 92 -4.78 0.20 -5.78
N ASP A 93 -4.02 -0.29 -4.81
CA ASP A 93 -2.70 -0.89 -4.95
C ASP A 93 -2.77 -2.42 -4.94
N VAL A 94 -1.72 -3.06 -5.49
CA VAL A 94 -1.52 -4.51 -5.39
C VAL A 94 -0.70 -4.80 -4.15
N ARG A 95 -1.18 -5.73 -3.33
CA ARG A 95 -0.50 -6.12 -2.09
C ARG A 95 -0.07 -7.58 -2.12
N SER A 96 1.13 -7.84 -1.62
CA SER A 96 1.68 -9.16 -1.34
C SER A 96 1.77 -9.31 0.17
N CYS A 97 1.11 -10.32 0.72
CA CYS A 97 0.88 -10.42 2.15
C CYS A 97 1.27 -11.78 2.72
N PHE A 98 1.75 -11.78 3.96
CA PHE A 98 2.02 -12.97 4.75
C PHE A 98 1.29 -12.93 6.09
N VAL A 99 0.80 -14.09 6.51
CA VAL A 99 0.29 -14.29 7.87
C VAL A 99 1.47 -14.59 8.78
N LEU A 100 1.70 -13.75 9.78
CA LEU A 100 2.81 -13.87 10.72
C LEU A 100 2.43 -14.66 11.99
N SER A 101 1.19 -14.52 12.45
CA SER A 101 0.67 -15.31 13.57
C SER A 101 -0.83 -15.50 13.49
N GLY A 102 -1.32 -16.56 14.11
CA GLY A 102 -2.73 -16.96 14.07
C GLY A 102 -3.16 -17.55 12.74
N THR A 103 -4.47 -17.71 12.56
CA THR A 103 -5.09 -18.22 11.33
C THR A 103 -5.99 -17.17 10.72
N TRP A 104 -5.62 -16.67 9.54
CA TRP A 104 -6.39 -15.70 8.76
C TRP A 104 -7.37 -16.44 7.84
N TYR A 105 -8.66 -16.21 8.01
CA TYR A 105 -9.70 -16.76 7.11
C TYR A 105 -9.99 -15.70 6.06
N PHE A 106 -9.65 -16.00 4.79
CA PHE A 106 -9.64 -15.02 3.71
C PHE A 106 -10.36 -15.54 2.47
N ALA A 107 -11.08 -14.64 1.79
CA ALA A 107 -11.73 -14.92 0.50
C ALA A 107 -11.84 -13.66 -0.36
N TYR A 108 -11.98 -13.86 -1.68
CA TYR A 108 -12.31 -12.80 -2.64
C TYR A 108 -13.81 -12.79 -2.90
N GLY A 109 -14.37 -11.59 -3.12
CA GLY A 109 -15.77 -11.41 -3.50
C GLY A 109 -16.34 -10.06 -3.08
N ASP A 110 -17.37 -9.63 -3.81
CA ASP A 110 -18.06 -8.35 -3.56
C ASP A 110 -19.07 -8.47 -2.40
N THR A 111 -19.52 -9.69 -2.15
CA THR A 111 -20.43 -10.02 -1.07
C THR A 111 -19.80 -11.09 -0.19
N ARG A 112 -20.01 -10.95 1.12
CA ARG A 112 -19.49 -11.94 2.06
C ARG A 112 -20.21 -13.27 1.92
N ASP A 113 -19.45 -14.32 1.65
CA ASP A 113 -19.87 -15.72 1.69
C ASP A 113 -18.87 -16.52 2.53
N ASP A 114 -19.27 -16.92 3.72
CA ASP A 114 -18.39 -17.62 4.67
C ASP A 114 -17.95 -19.01 4.16
N ALA A 115 -18.65 -19.60 3.16
CA ALA A 115 -18.24 -20.84 2.52
C ALA A 115 -17.00 -20.70 1.63
N LEU A 116 -16.67 -19.50 1.20
CA LEU A 116 -15.48 -19.20 0.39
C LEU A 116 -14.22 -18.97 1.22
N LEU A 117 -14.36 -18.80 2.53
CA LEU A 117 -13.24 -18.51 3.41
C LEU A 117 -12.24 -19.67 3.45
N LYS A 118 -11.01 -19.39 3.06
CA LYS A 118 -9.88 -20.31 3.18
C LYS A 118 -9.08 -19.99 4.43
N ALA A 119 -8.81 -21.00 5.26
CA ALA A 119 -7.93 -20.87 6.40
C ALA A 119 -6.47 -20.73 5.95
N LEU A 120 -5.81 -19.66 6.37
CA LEU A 120 -4.42 -19.33 6.10
C LEU A 120 -3.69 -19.25 7.46
N PRO A 121 -3.05 -20.33 7.93
CA PRO A 121 -2.26 -20.31 9.15
C PRO A 121 -0.98 -19.46 8.97
N ALA A 122 -0.28 -19.20 10.08
CA ALA A 122 1.02 -18.51 10.07
C ALA A 122 1.99 -19.12 9.06
N GLY A 123 2.71 -18.26 8.31
CA GLY A 123 3.56 -18.63 7.18
C GLY A 123 2.82 -18.69 5.83
N SER A 124 1.49 -18.59 5.81
CA SER A 124 0.72 -18.55 4.55
C SER A 124 0.93 -17.23 3.82
N HIS A 125 0.96 -17.30 2.49
CA HIS A 125 0.99 -16.15 1.59
C HIS A 125 -0.37 -15.95 0.92
N TYR A 126 -0.76 -14.67 0.73
CA TYR A 126 -1.91 -14.29 -0.08
C TYR A 126 -1.65 -12.96 -0.77
N THR A 127 -2.48 -12.60 -1.74
CA THR A 127 -2.40 -11.34 -2.46
C THR A 127 -3.72 -10.58 -2.37
N GLU A 128 -3.65 -9.27 -2.50
CA GLU A 128 -4.81 -8.39 -2.69
C GLU A 128 -4.61 -7.64 -4.01
N PRO A 129 -5.15 -8.17 -5.14
CA PRO A 129 -5.05 -7.48 -6.43
C PRO A 129 -5.76 -6.14 -6.40
N ALA A 130 -5.21 -5.13 -7.11
CA ALA A 130 -5.80 -3.80 -7.19
C ALA A 130 -7.27 -3.85 -7.66
N GLY A 131 -8.14 -3.18 -6.92
CA GLY A 131 -9.57 -3.08 -7.20
C GLY A 131 -10.38 -4.36 -6.97
N MET A 132 -9.75 -5.48 -6.60
CA MET A 132 -10.45 -6.73 -6.32
C MET A 132 -10.95 -6.75 -4.88
N ASN A 133 -12.28 -6.88 -4.72
CA ASN A 133 -12.87 -7.00 -3.40
C ASN A 133 -12.52 -8.33 -2.73
N HIS A 134 -12.22 -8.23 -1.45
CA HIS A 134 -11.91 -9.35 -0.58
C HIS A 134 -12.47 -9.10 0.82
N PHE A 135 -12.69 -10.18 1.55
CA PHE A 135 -13.18 -10.15 2.92
C PHE A 135 -12.49 -11.23 3.75
N ALA A 136 -12.53 -11.05 5.05
CA ALA A 136 -11.82 -11.97 5.93
C ALA A 136 -12.42 -12.01 7.33
N GLU A 137 -11.90 -12.91 8.16
CA GLU A 137 -12.18 -12.93 9.59
C GLU A 137 -11.06 -13.56 10.40
N THR A 138 -11.01 -13.18 11.67
CA THR A 138 -10.36 -13.98 12.72
C THR A 138 -11.42 -14.76 13.47
N ARG A 139 -11.07 -15.92 14.01
CA ARG A 139 -11.93 -16.72 14.88
C ARG A 139 -11.40 -16.69 16.32
N ASP A 140 -11.07 -17.80 16.86
CA ASP A 140 -10.76 -17.96 18.30
C ASP A 140 -9.47 -17.25 18.74
N GLU A 141 -8.61 -16.86 17.80
CA GLU A 141 -7.31 -16.24 18.06
C GLU A 141 -7.13 -14.91 17.33
N ALA A 142 -6.26 -14.07 17.86
CA ALA A 142 -5.81 -12.85 17.18
C ALA A 142 -4.87 -13.19 16.01
N VAL A 143 -4.89 -12.37 14.98
CA VAL A 143 -4.05 -12.53 13.79
C VAL A 143 -3.13 -11.33 13.64
N ILE A 144 -1.87 -11.60 13.28
CA ILE A 144 -0.95 -10.59 12.77
C ILE A 144 -0.59 -10.97 11.33
N ALA A 145 -0.73 -10.01 10.43
CA ALA A 145 -0.28 -10.15 9.06
C ALA A 145 0.52 -8.92 8.62
N GLU A 146 1.34 -9.11 7.59
CA GLU A 146 2.13 -8.09 6.95
C GLU A 146 1.78 -8.01 5.48
N CYS A 147 1.73 -6.80 4.94
CA CYS A 147 1.58 -6.55 3.50
C CYS A 147 2.62 -5.56 3.01
N THR A 148 3.25 -5.90 1.88
CA THR A 148 4.13 -5.00 1.12
C THR A 148 3.45 -4.63 -0.20
N ALA A 149 3.51 -3.33 -0.54
CA ALA A 149 2.83 -2.78 -1.71
C ALA A 149 3.45 -1.47 -2.21
N MET A 150 2.91 -0.99 -3.34
CA MET A 150 3.25 0.33 -3.90
C MET A 150 2.09 1.30 -3.69
N GLY A 151 2.29 2.30 -2.82
CA GLY A 151 1.29 3.33 -2.56
C GLY A 151 1.03 4.28 -3.74
N PRO A 152 0.01 5.15 -3.66
CA PRO A 152 -0.82 5.37 -2.48
C PRO A 152 -1.90 4.28 -2.29
N SER A 153 -2.29 4.07 -1.05
CA SER A 153 -3.25 3.05 -0.66
C SER A 153 -4.41 3.60 0.17
N GLY A 154 -5.48 2.82 0.24
CA GLY A 154 -6.66 3.10 1.06
C GLY A 154 -7.80 2.13 0.75
N PRO A 155 -8.70 1.86 1.70
CA PRO A 155 -9.81 0.95 1.47
C PRO A 155 -10.98 1.62 0.74
N THR A 156 -11.58 0.87 -0.19
CA THR A 156 -12.88 1.15 -0.80
C THR A 156 -13.82 0.02 -0.46
N PHE A 157 -14.91 0.31 0.25
CA PHE A 157 -15.87 -0.70 0.68
C PHE A 157 -16.87 -1.04 -0.43
N ALA A 158 -17.11 -2.34 -0.65
CA ALA A 158 -18.12 -2.82 -1.59
C ALA A 158 -19.51 -2.31 -1.18
N ASN A 159 -19.86 -2.36 0.12
CA ASN A 159 -21.02 -1.70 0.67
C ASN A 159 -20.60 -0.42 1.41
N PRO A 160 -20.99 0.78 0.95
CA PRO A 160 -20.66 2.03 1.62
C PRO A 160 -21.13 2.14 3.08
N ALA A 161 -22.13 1.35 3.50
CA ALA A 161 -22.59 1.32 4.89
C ALA A 161 -21.59 0.63 5.84
N ASP A 162 -20.63 -0.13 5.31
CA ASP A 162 -19.58 -0.79 6.06
C ASP A 162 -18.38 0.12 6.33
N ASP A 163 -18.33 1.28 5.65
CA ASP A 163 -17.27 2.26 5.85
C ASP A 163 -17.41 2.94 7.24
N PRO A 164 -16.47 2.69 8.17
CA PRO A 164 -16.53 3.24 9.51
C PRO A 164 -16.40 4.76 9.55
N ARG A 165 -15.87 5.38 8.50
CA ARG A 165 -15.73 6.84 8.37
C ARG A 165 -17.08 7.54 8.18
N ARG A 166 -18.10 6.81 7.75
CA ARG A 166 -19.47 7.33 7.52
C ARG A 166 -20.37 7.29 8.76
N ARG A 167 -19.91 6.70 9.85
CA ARG A 167 -20.70 6.52 11.09
C ARG A 167 -20.33 7.53 12.19
N GLN A 168 -19.76 8.68 11.80
CA GLN A 168 -19.47 9.78 12.72
C GLN A 168 -20.64 10.75 12.80
#